data_bc18ed8c25478e02a523286306230ee5
#
_entry.id   bc18ed8c25478e02a523286306230ee5
#
_cell.length_a   1.000
_cell.length_b   1.000
_cell.length_c   1.000
_cell.angle_alpha   90.00
_cell.angle_beta   90.00
_cell.angle_gamma   90.00
#
_symmetry.space_group_name_H-M   'P 1'
#
loop_
_entity.id
_entity.type
_entity.pdbx_description
1 polymer ?
#
loop_
_entity_poly.entity_id
_entity_poly.type
_entity_poly.pdbx_seq_one_letter_code
_entity_poly.pdbx_strand_id
1 'polypeptide(L)'
;MSILVYTESANNEFKKSALEALSYARALGDKMNESITCLAINCNDFSQLKQHGADKIIDVNNSSLEKFTSKHYSEVITEIVKTENIKIIILNSSANSKYLGAYLSGKLE
;
A
#
# COMPACT_ATOMS: atom_id res chain seq x y z
N MET A 1 9.55 9.11 -9.72
CA MET A 1 8.34 9.23 -8.87
C MET A 1 7.51 7.97 -9.00
N SER A 2 6.73 7.64 -7.99
CA SER A 2 6.01 6.38 -7.96
C SER A 2 4.64 6.54 -7.30
N ILE A 3 3.74 5.63 -7.65
CA ILE A 3 2.44 5.49 -6.98
C ILE A 3 2.58 4.38 -5.96
N LEU A 4 2.25 4.67 -4.70
CA LEU A 4 2.29 3.69 -3.63
C LEU A 4 0.89 3.10 -3.44
N VAL A 5 0.80 1.77 -3.46
CA VAL A 5 -0.44 1.05 -3.15
C VAL A 5 -0.24 0.32 -1.83
N TYR A 6 -1.07 0.65 -0.84
CA TYR A 6 -1.12 -0.13 0.38
C TYR A 6 -1.95 -1.39 0.10
N THR A 7 -1.31 -2.54 0.10
CA THR A 7 -1.97 -3.81 -0.20
C THR A 7 -2.33 -4.52 1.08
N GLU A 8 -3.52 -4.22 1.57
CA GLU A 8 -4.02 -4.80 2.82
C GLU A 8 -4.13 -6.32 2.74
N SER A 9 -3.66 -7.00 3.80
CA SER A 9 -3.70 -8.45 3.88
C SER A 9 -4.26 -8.90 5.23
N ALA A 10 -4.70 -10.13 5.29
CA ALA A 10 -5.14 -10.80 6.50
C ALA A 10 -4.82 -12.28 6.37
N ASN A 11 -4.28 -12.89 7.44
CA ASN A 11 -3.94 -14.32 7.45
C ASN A 11 -3.01 -14.70 6.29
N ASN A 12 -2.01 -13.87 6.01
CA ASN A 12 -1.02 -14.06 4.94
C ASN A 12 -1.64 -14.12 3.53
N GLU A 13 -2.78 -13.48 3.34
CA GLU A 13 -3.44 -13.37 2.04
C GLU A 13 -3.83 -11.92 1.77
N PHE A 14 -3.63 -11.45 0.55
CA PHE A 14 -4.06 -10.11 0.16
C PHE A 14 -5.58 -10.10 -0.06
N LYS A 15 -6.23 -9.06 0.46
CA LYS A 15 -7.68 -8.89 0.26
C LYS A 15 -7.98 -8.62 -1.20
N LYS A 16 -9.14 -9.09 -1.67
CA LYS A 16 -9.59 -8.85 -3.04
C LYS A 16 -9.63 -7.35 -3.36
N SER A 17 -10.12 -6.54 -2.42
CA SER A 17 -10.18 -5.08 -2.60
C SER A 17 -8.80 -4.46 -2.76
N ALA A 18 -7.77 -5.04 -2.13
CA ALA A 18 -6.39 -4.56 -2.30
C ALA A 18 -5.88 -4.87 -3.72
N LEU A 19 -6.18 -6.05 -4.24
CA LEU A 19 -5.79 -6.42 -5.61
C LEU A 19 -6.53 -5.57 -6.65
N GLU A 20 -7.78 -5.24 -6.40
CA GLU A 20 -8.55 -4.33 -7.25
C GLU A 20 -7.94 -2.92 -7.24
N ALA A 21 -7.54 -2.43 -6.06
CA ALA A 21 -6.87 -1.14 -5.93
C ALA A 21 -5.53 -1.14 -6.69
N LEU A 22 -4.80 -2.24 -6.64
CA LEU A 22 -3.54 -2.37 -7.36
C LEU A 22 -3.76 -2.34 -8.88
N SER A 23 -4.78 -3.04 -9.38
CA SER A 23 -5.12 -3.01 -10.82
C SER A 23 -5.51 -1.60 -11.27
N TYR A 24 -6.25 -0.86 -10.45
CA TYR A 24 -6.58 0.52 -10.71
C TYR A 24 -5.31 1.38 -10.76
N ALA A 25 -4.41 1.19 -9.80
CA ALA A 25 -3.14 1.93 -9.76
C ALA A 25 -2.29 1.65 -11.00
N ARG A 26 -2.27 0.39 -11.47
CA ARG A 26 -1.53 0.03 -12.69
C ARG A 26 -2.07 0.80 -13.89
N ALA A 27 -3.38 0.85 -14.04
CA ALA A 27 -4.00 1.60 -15.15
C ALA A 27 -3.68 3.10 -15.05
N LEU A 28 -3.75 3.66 -13.84
CA LEU A 28 -3.43 5.07 -13.61
C LEU A 28 -1.95 5.35 -13.90
N GLY A 29 -1.06 4.48 -13.42
CA GLY A 29 0.39 4.61 -13.63
C GLY A 29 0.77 4.56 -15.10
N ASP A 30 0.09 3.70 -15.87
CA ASP A 30 0.33 3.62 -17.32
C ASP A 30 -0.04 4.93 -18.02
N LYS A 31 -1.11 5.57 -17.60
CA LYS A 31 -1.51 6.88 -18.15
C LYS A 31 -0.57 7.99 -17.75
N MET A 32 -0.03 7.94 -16.54
CA MET A 32 0.84 8.99 -15.99
C MET A 32 2.31 8.72 -16.22
N ASN A 33 2.66 7.56 -16.79
CA ASN A 33 4.03 7.09 -16.95
C ASN A 33 4.75 7.01 -15.59
N GLU A 34 4.08 6.44 -14.60
CA GLU A 34 4.60 6.27 -13.25
C GLU A 34 4.71 4.78 -12.90
N SER A 35 5.73 4.43 -12.12
CA SER A 35 5.87 3.07 -11.63
C SER A 35 4.95 2.81 -10.43
N ILE A 36 4.67 1.54 -10.16
CA ILE A 36 3.79 1.11 -9.08
C ILE A 36 4.60 0.40 -8.01
N THR A 37 4.56 0.95 -6.80
CA THR A 37 5.20 0.35 -5.63
C THR A 37 4.12 -0.15 -4.68
N CYS A 38 4.18 -1.42 -4.30
CA CYS A 38 3.25 -2.00 -3.34
C CYS A 38 3.89 -2.10 -1.97
N LEU A 39 3.13 -1.80 -0.93
CA LEU A 39 3.53 -2.02 0.45
C LEU A 39 2.81 -3.27 0.96
N ALA A 40 3.57 -4.29 1.34
CA ALA A 40 3.07 -5.51 1.94
C ALA A 40 3.53 -5.58 3.39
N ILE A 41 2.59 -5.68 4.32
CA ILE A 41 2.90 -5.77 5.76
C ILE A 41 2.52 -7.17 6.24
N ASN A 42 3.52 -7.92 6.71
CA ASN A 42 3.35 -9.26 7.27
C ASN A 42 2.63 -10.23 6.32
N CYS A 43 2.92 -10.13 5.04
CA CYS A 43 2.40 -11.03 4.00
C CYS A 43 3.54 -11.36 3.04
N ASN A 44 3.84 -12.63 2.84
CA ASN A 44 5.04 -13.08 2.16
C ASN A 44 4.81 -13.61 0.74
N ASP A 45 3.58 -13.86 0.33
CA ASP A 45 3.30 -14.38 -1.00
C ASP A 45 2.97 -13.22 -1.93
N PHE A 46 3.92 -12.84 -2.78
CA PHE A 46 3.81 -11.69 -3.66
C PHE A 46 3.37 -12.03 -5.08
N SER A 47 3.06 -13.29 -5.36
CA SER A 47 2.73 -13.71 -6.73
C SER A 47 1.54 -12.93 -7.30
N GLN A 48 0.49 -12.70 -6.50
CA GLN A 48 -0.68 -11.95 -6.93
C GLN A 48 -0.36 -10.47 -7.17
N LEU A 49 0.54 -9.89 -6.38
CA LEU A 49 0.94 -8.49 -6.57
C LEU A 49 1.63 -8.30 -7.92
N LYS A 50 2.51 -9.22 -8.27
CA LYS A 50 3.21 -9.17 -9.56
C LYS A 50 2.24 -9.35 -10.72
N GLN A 51 1.27 -10.25 -10.59
CA GLN A 51 0.26 -10.49 -11.62
C GLN A 51 -0.63 -9.27 -11.85
N HIS A 52 -0.89 -8.47 -10.82
CA HIS A 52 -1.76 -7.30 -10.90
C HIS A 52 -1.02 -6.00 -11.21
N GLY A 53 0.29 -6.06 -11.44
CA GLY A 53 1.02 -4.93 -11.99
C GLY A 53 2.00 -4.21 -11.07
N ALA A 54 2.43 -4.84 -9.98
CA ALA A 54 3.45 -4.25 -9.11
C ALA A 54 4.81 -4.22 -9.81
N ASP A 55 5.44 -3.06 -9.86
CA ASP A 55 6.83 -2.92 -10.34
C ASP A 55 7.82 -3.15 -9.22
N LYS A 56 7.49 -2.71 -8.01
CA LYS A 56 8.33 -2.84 -6.83
C LYS A 56 7.46 -3.22 -5.63
N ILE A 57 7.98 -4.07 -4.77
CA ILE A 57 7.30 -4.47 -3.55
C ILE A 57 8.17 -4.13 -2.36
N ILE A 58 7.64 -3.36 -1.42
CA ILE A 58 8.29 -3.09 -0.15
C ILE A 58 7.70 -4.05 0.87
N ASP A 59 8.53 -4.96 1.36
CA ASP A 59 8.14 -6.02 2.27
C ASP A 59 8.50 -5.62 3.69
N VAL A 60 7.48 -5.40 4.52
CA VAL A 60 7.66 -5.05 5.93
C VAL A 60 7.18 -6.21 6.79
N ASN A 61 8.10 -6.84 7.50
CA ASN A 61 7.81 -7.92 8.44
C ASN A 61 8.12 -7.42 9.85
N ASN A 62 7.07 -7.18 10.63
CA ASN A 62 7.22 -6.65 11.98
C ASN A 62 6.06 -7.13 12.84
N SER A 63 6.37 -7.84 13.92
CA SER A 63 5.35 -8.39 14.83
C SER A 63 4.51 -7.29 15.49
N SER A 64 5.05 -6.09 15.67
CA SER A 64 4.30 -4.97 16.22
C SER A 64 3.18 -4.49 15.29
N LEU A 65 3.21 -4.89 14.02
CA LEU A 65 2.21 -4.55 13.01
C LEU A 65 1.20 -5.68 12.75
N GLU A 66 1.22 -6.75 13.55
CA GLU A 66 0.26 -7.85 13.38
C GLU A 66 -1.18 -7.40 13.58
N LYS A 67 -1.39 -6.48 14.53
CA LYS A 67 -2.69 -5.84 14.72
C LYS A 67 -2.67 -4.48 14.02
N PHE A 68 -3.71 -4.22 13.25
CA PHE A 68 -3.83 -2.94 12.58
C PHE A 68 -4.02 -1.80 13.60
N THR A 69 -3.18 -0.77 13.52
CA THR A 69 -3.43 0.51 14.15
C THR A 69 -3.11 1.60 13.14
N SER A 70 -3.99 2.58 13.01
CA SER A 70 -3.78 3.68 12.07
C SER A 70 -2.50 4.43 12.35
N LYS A 71 -2.16 4.58 13.63
CA LYS A 71 -0.94 5.29 14.05
C LYS A 71 0.31 4.61 13.50
N HIS A 72 0.49 3.31 13.80
CA HIS A 72 1.71 2.59 13.40
C HIS A 72 1.82 2.40 11.89
N TYR A 73 0.70 2.07 11.25
CA TYR A 73 0.68 1.88 9.80
C TYR A 73 0.94 3.19 9.06
N SER A 74 0.39 4.32 9.57
CA SER A 74 0.64 5.62 8.95
C SER A 74 2.09 6.05 9.11
N GLU A 75 2.74 5.70 10.21
CA GLU A 75 4.17 5.97 10.40
C GLU A 75 5.02 5.25 9.35
N VAL A 76 4.72 3.97 9.08
CA VAL A 76 5.40 3.20 8.05
C VAL A 76 5.20 3.83 6.67
N ILE A 77 3.96 4.16 6.32
CA ILE A 77 3.64 4.76 5.02
C ILE A 77 4.30 6.13 4.86
N THR A 78 4.27 6.96 5.90
CA THR A 78 4.88 8.28 5.86
C THR A 78 6.39 8.19 5.60
N GLU A 79 7.06 7.24 6.23
CA GLU A 79 8.49 7.02 6.00
C GLU A 79 8.78 6.61 4.57
N ILE A 80 7.96 5.71 4.02
CA ILE A 80 8.09 5.27 2.63
C ILE A 80 7.86 6.43 1.66
N VAL A 81 6.85 7.25 1.91
CA VAL A 81 6.57 8.43 1.08
C VAL A 81 7.79 9.35 1.00
N LYS A 82 8.47 9.54 2.14
CA LYS A 82 9.64 10.41 2.19
C LYS A 82 10.86 9.82 1.50
N THR A 83 11.08 8.50 1.66
CA THR A 83 12.31 7.85 1.16
C THR A 83 12.19 7.40 -0.29
N GLU A 84 10.98 7.07 -0.77
CA GLU A 84 10.76 6.48 -2.09
C GLU A 84 10.20 7.47 -3.12
N ASN A 85 10.11 8.72 -2.78
CA ASN A 85 9.61 9.78 -3.68
C ASN A 85 8.22 9.44 -4.24
N ILE A 86 7.29 9.15 -3.33
CA ILE A 86 5.91 8.79 -3.68
C ILE A 86 5.11 10.04 -4.01
N LYS A 87 4.35 9.98 -5.08
CA LYS A 87 3.51 11.06 -5.57
C LYS A 87 2.04 10.88 -5.19
N ILE A 88 1.55 9.65 -5.27
CA ILE A 88 0.15 9.31 -5.02
C ILE A 88 0.11 8.05 -4.14
N ILE A 89 -0.79 8.06 -3.17
CA ILE A 89 -1.05 6.89 -2.32
C ILE A 89 -2.45 6.37 -2.64
N ILE A 90 -2.56 5.08 -2.93
CA ILE A 90 -3.83 4.42 -3.20
C ILE A 90 -4.11 3.40 -2.10
N LEU A 91 -5.28 3.50 -1.52
CA LEU A 91 -5.77 2.61 -0.46
C LEU A 91 -6.98 1.83 -0.98
N ASN A 92 -7.15 0.60 -0.47
CA ASN A 92 -8.34 -0.17 -0.80
C ASN A 92 -9.57 0.32 0.00
N SER A 93 -10.75 -0.14 -0.37
CA SER A 93 -12.02 0.28 0.22
C SER A 93 -12.41 -0.55 1.44
N SER A 94 -11.57 -0.58 2.46
CA SER A 94 -11.88 -1.30 3.71
C SER A 94 -12.04 -0.31 4.87
N ALA A 95 -12.61 -0.77 5.97
CA ALA A 95 -12.74 0.05 7.19
C ALA A 95 -11.36 0.46 7.70
N ASN A 96 -10.41 -0.46 7.72
CA ASN A 96 -9.03 -0.15 8.17
C ASN A 96 -8.38 0.90 7.28
N SER A 97 -8.51 0.78 5.96
CA SER A 97 -7.93 1.75 5.03
C SER A 97 -8.61 3.11 5.14
N LYS A 98 -9.90 3.14 5.46
CA LYS A 98 -10.62 4.39 5.67
C LYS A 98 -10.06 5.16 6.86
N TYR A 99 -9.85 4.49 8.00
CA TYR A 99 -9.22 5.10 9.17
C TYR A 99 -7.77 5.51 8.88
N LEU A 100 -7.05 4.66 8.18
CA LEU A 100 -5.67 4.92 7.79
C LEU A 100 -5.58 6.17 6.91
N GLY A 101 -6.47 6.31 5.93
CA GLY A 101 -6.52 7.46 5.05
C GLY A 101 -6.74 8.76 5.80
N ALA A 102 -7.67 8.77 6.76
CA ALA A 102 -7.93 9.94 7.58
C ALA A 102 -6.70 10.33 8.42
N TYR A 103 -6.01 9.35 8.99
CA TYR A 103 -4.82 9.59 9.79
C TYR A 103 -3.67 10.14 8.94
N LEU A 104 -3.46 9.56 7.75
CA LEU A 104 -2.42 10.01 6.82
C LEU A 104 -2.67 11.43 6.33
N SER A 105 -3.91 11.79 6.10
CA SER A 105 -4.30 13.12 5.68
C SER A 105 -3.77 14.19 6.65
N GLY A 106 -3.90 13.95 7.94
CA GLY A 106 -3.36 14.84 8.95
C GLY A 106 -1.82 14.85 9.03
N LYS A 107 -1.18 13.70 8.79
CA LYS A 107 0.29 13.59 8.87
C LYS A 107 1.02 14.20 7.69
N LEU A 108 0.43 14.12 6.50
CA LEU A 108 1.10 14.51 5.25
C LEU A 108 0.79 15.93 4.79
N GLU A 109 -0.08 16.61 5.49
CA GLU A 109 -0.35 18.03 5.24
C GLU A 109 0.81 18.94 5.77
#